data_0f30054e5a2f28633066bf0a9552292a
#
_entry.id   0f30054e5a2f28633066bf0a9552292a
#
_cell.length_a   1.000
_cell.length_b   1.000
_cell.length_c   1.000
_cell.angle_alpha   90.00
_cell.angle_beta   90.00
_cell.angle_gamma   90.00
#
_symmetry.space_group_name_H-M   'P 1'
#
loop_
_entity.id
_entity.type
_entity.pdbx_description
1 polymer ?
#
loop_
_entity_poly.entity_id
_entity_poly.type
_entity_poly.pdbx_seq_one_letter_code
_entity_poly.pdbx_strand_id
1 'polypeptide(L)'
;MKSFNEFIQESSLTRLKSKSDKGGMAVLSGSRGDKSAKENRARAKQLDKDIRGKGLPGATKVTGRYDEKDDKTGKVTKVKERSHVVTSGKMGKRKFKKAVKALGKKYDQDAVITQTKGGGGATLKRTRKGALPKRNIPIGKMRPGRTGEMDTRIKGKTFTYESYLRIQERGKTYTIVLNWRGKLITTQMFIASFKRPSKSEMTTEVQKVYPTAVVMYFSPSTVDPSKPMLFAGQET
;
A
#
# COMPACT_ATOMS: atom_id res chain seq x y z
N MET A 1 27.27 4.38 -17.54
CA MET A 1 27.22 2.94 -17.16
C MET A 1 27.30 2.87 -15.63
N LYS A 2 26.37 2.15 -14.97
CA LYS A 2 26.46 1.95 -13.51
C LYS A 2 27.64 1.03 -13.21
N SER A 3 28.40 1.31 -12.16
CA SER A 3 29.49 0.45 -11.70
C SER A 3 28.94 -0.90 -11.20
N PHE A 4 29.78 -1.93 -11.16
CA PHE A 4 29.39 -3.24 -10.62
C PHE A 4 28.93 -3.15 -9.15
N ASN A 5 29.52 -2.28 -8.35
CA ASN A 5 29.13 -2.03 -6.97
C ASN A 5 27.77 -1.34 -6.85
N GLU A 6 27.44 -0.38 -7.74
CA GLU A 6 26.11 0.23 -7.81
C GLU A 6 25.06 -0.78 -8.22
N PHE A 7 25.40 -1.71 -9.14
CA PHE A 7 24.51 -2.80 -9.53
C PHE A 7 24.25 -3.79 -8.38
N ILE A 8 25.24 -4.11 -7.57
CA ILE A 8 25.10 -4.97 -6.39
C ILE A 8 24.29 -4.26 -5.29
N GLN A 9 24.46 -2.97 -5.12
CA GLN A 9 23.74 -2.16 -4.13
C GLN A 9 22.28 -1.89 -4.53
N GLU A 10 21.91 -2.10 -5.80
CA GLU A 10 20.52 -1.94 -6.22
C GLU A 10 19.64 -2.96 -5.51
N SER A 11 18.80 -2.48 -4.61
CA SER A 11 17.99 -3.36 -3.76
C SER A 11 17.02 -4.20 -4.61
N SER A 12 16.75 -5.41 -4.17
CA SER A 12 15.72 -6.28 -4.78
C SER A 12 14.37 -5.57 -4.92
N LEU A 13 14.07 -4.63 -4.02
CA LEU A 13 12.85 -3.82 -4.06
C LEU A 13 12.88 -2.81 -5.21
N THR A 14 14.01 -2.11 -5.42
CA THR A 14 14.19 -1.15 -6.52
C THR A 14 14.05 -1.85 -7.88
N ARG A 15 14.71 -3.02 -8.04
CA ARG A 15 14.57 -3.84 -9.26
C ARG A 15 13.15 -4.32 -9.49
N LEU A 16 12.46 -4.72 -8.41
CA LEU A 16 11.06 -5.13 -8.49
C LEU A 16 10.18 -3.95 -8.93
N LYS A 17 10.36 -2.79 -8.33
CA LYS A 17 9.64 -1.57 -8.68
C LYS A 17 9.87 -1.21 -10.15
N SER A 18 11.11 -1.14 -10.62
CA SER A 18 11.44 -0.87 -12.02
C SER A 18 10.76 -1.85 -12.99
N LYS A 19 10.78 -3.16 -12.69
CA LYS A 19 10.08 -4.17 -13.51
C LYS A 19 8.56 -4.00 -13.49
N SER A 20 7.98 -3.64 -12.35
CA SER A 20 6.53 -3.42 -12.23
C SER A 20 6.09 -2.18 -12.99
N ASP A 21 6.90 -1.13 -12.99
CA ASP A 21 6.62 0.11 -13.73
C ASP A 21 6.65 -0.13 -15.25
N LYS A 22 7.53 -1.03 -15.72
CA LYS A 22 7.61 -1.42 -17.13
C LYS A 22 6.49 -2.32 -17.63
N GLY A 23 5.96 -3.19 -16.78
CA GLY A 23 5.02 -4.24 -17.23
C GLY A 23 3.80 -4.46 -16.34
N GLY A 24 3.82 -3.99 -15.13
CA GLY A 24 2.86 -4.35 -14.09
C GLY A 24 3.30 -5.57 -13.28
N MET A 25 2.66 -5.78 -12.13
CA MET A 25 2.97 -6.90 -11.26
C MET A 25 1.73 -7.46 -10.58
N ALA A 26 1.89 -8.64 -9.96
CA ALA A 26 0.90 -9.23 -9.08
C ALA A 26 1.58 -9.84 -7.85
N VAL A 27 0.84 -9.90 -6.75
CA VAL A 27 1.21 -10.62 -5.54
C VAL A 27 0.25 -11.80 -5.36
N LEU A 28 0.82 -12.99 -5.19
CA LEU A 28 0.14 -14.26 -5.06
C LEU A 28 0.69 -15.01 -3.85
N SER A 29 -0.13 -15.79 -3.17
CA SER A 29 0.32 -16.75 -2.17
C SER A 29 -0.12 -18.16 -2.51
N GLY A 30 0.67 -19.16 -2.16
CA GLY A 30 0.24 -20.55 -2.13
C GLY A 30 -0.18 -21.00 -0.74
N SER A 31 0.06 -20.16 0.27
CA SER A 31 -0.20 -20.49 1.67
C SER A 31 -1.68 -20.39 2.03
N ARG A 32 -2.10 -21.19 3.00
CA ARG A 32 -3.42 -21.16 3.60
C ARG A 32 -3.29 -21.40 5.11
N GLY A 33 -4.15 -20.75 5.89
CA GLY A 33 -4.16 -20.87 7.36
C GLY A 33 -4.54 -22.29 7.85
N ASP A 34 -5.38 -22.99 7.08
CA ASP A 34 -5.83 -24.36 7.37
C ASP A 34 -4.82 -25.46 6.99
N LYS A 35 -3.63 -25.10 6.51
CA LYS A 35 -2.60 -26.03 6.05
C LYS A 35 -1.35 -25.96 6.93
N SER A 36 -0.72 -27.12 7.11
CA SER A 36 0.54 -27.23 7.82
C SER A 36 1.68 -26.46 7.14
N ALA A 37 2.73 -26.14 7.88
CA ALA A 37 3.93 -25.50 7.33
C ALA A 37 4.58 -26.31 6.19
N LYS A 38 4.55 -27.66 6.27
CA LYS A 38 5.06 -28.57 5.25
C LYS A 38 4.25 -28.49 3.96
N GLU A 39 2.93 -28.56 4.07
CA GLU A 39 2.01 -28.41 2.93
C GLU A 39 2.13 -27.03 2.29
N ASN A 40 2.17 -25.95 3.07
CA ASN A 40 2.35 -24.60 2.56
C ASN A 40 3.68 -24.41 1.84
N ARG A 41 4.76 -25.09 2.28
CA ARG A 41 6.04 -25.12 1.54
C ARG A 41 5.90 -25.83 0.19
N ALA A 42 5.21 -26.97 0.16
CA ALA A 42 4.97 -27.72 -1.08
C ALA A 42 4.11 -26.92 -2.05
N ARG A 43 3.03 -26.30 -1.58
CA ARG A 43 2.16 -25.42 -2.36
C ARG A 43 2.92 -24.22 -2.93
N ALA A 44 3.80 -23.58 -2.15
CA ALA A 44 4.64 -22.48 -2.63
C ALA A 44 5.63 -22.92 -3.73
N LYS A 45 6.23 -24.13 -3.63
CA LYS A 45 7.08 -24.69 -4.69
C LYS A 45 6.27 -24.98 -5.95
N GLN A 46 5.07 -25.54 -5.80
CA GLN A 46 4.20 -25.82 -6.94
C GLN A 46 3.71 -24.55 -7.61
N LEU A 47 3.37 -23.50 -6.84
CA LEU A 47 3.02 -22.18 -7.37
C LEU A 47 4.13 -21.58 -8.23
N ASP A 48 5.40 -21.71 -7.82
CA ASP A 48 6.56 -21.30 -8.61
C ASP A 48 6.61 -22.00 -9.98
N LYS A 49 6.35 -23.31 -10.01
CA LYS A 49 6.29 -24.09 -11.27
C LYS A 49 5.12 -23.64 -12.15
N ASP A 50 3.95 -23.48 -11.56
CA ASP A 50 2.75 -23.07 -12.28
C ASP A 50 2.84 -21.65 -12.84
N ILE A 51 3.50 -20.72 -12.13
CA ILE A 51 3.80 -19.36 -12.64
C ILE A 51 4.60 -19.46 -13.94
N ARG A 52 5.67 -20.26 -13.96
CA ARG A 52 6.49 -20.50 -15.16
C ARG A 52 5.70 -21.21 -16.26
N GLY A 53 4.92 -22.23 -15.90
CA GLY A 53 4.05 -22.97 -16.83
C GLY A 53 2.96 -22.10 -17.49
N LYS A 54 2.63 -20.93 -16.90
CA LYS A 54 1.78 -19.92 -17.53
C LYS A 54 2.53 -18.96 -18.46
N GLY A 55 3.84 -19.15 -18.69
CA GLY A 55 4.68 -18.27 -19.50
C GLY A 55 5.03 -16.96 -18.80
N LEU A 56 4.88 -16.91 -17.49
CA LEU A 56 5.25 -15.74 -16.69
C LEU A 56 6.73 -15.84 -16.27
N PRO A 57 7.41 -14.68 -16.07
CA PRO A 57 8.74 -14.68 -15.45
C PRO A 57 8.70 -15.35 -14.08
N GLY A 58 9.84 -15.95 -13.68
CA GLY A 58 9.96 -16.51 -12.33
C GLY A 58 9.62 -15.48 -11.26
N ALA A 59 8.94 -15.93 -10.22
CA ALA A 59 8.49 -15.07 -9.14
C ALA A 59 9.66 -14.65 -8.22
N THR A 60 9.55 -13.45 -7.68
CA THR A 60 10.34 -13.02 -6.54
C THR A 60 9.64 -13.49 -5.26
N LYS A 61 10.33 -14.33 -4.47
CA LYS A 61 9.82 -14.80 -3.18
C LYS A 61 9.89 -13.68 -2.15
N VAL A 62 8.81 -13.46 -1.46
CA VAL A 62 8.66 -12.42 -0.45
C VAL A 62 7.91 -12.96 0.77
N THR A 63 7.95 -12.22 1.87
CA THR A 63 7.13 -12.51 3.05
C THR A 63 6.05 -11.46 3.15
N GLY A 64 4.80 -11.87 3.02
CA GLY A 64 3.63 -11.06 3.36
C GLY A 64 3.42 -11.06 4.88
N ARG A 65 3.00 -9.93 5.42
CA ARG A 65 2.59 -9.76 6.81
C ARG A 65 1.29 -9.00 6.82
N TYR A 66 0.34 -9.45 7.62
CA TYR A 66 -0.95 -8.76 7.78
C TYR A 66 -1.49 -9.03 9.18
N ASP A 67 -2.33 -8.12 9.62
CA ASP A 67 -3.04 -8.24 10.88
C ASP A 67 -4.37 -8.97 10.60
N GLU A 68 -4.56 -10.13 11.21
CA GLU A 68 -5.79 -10.91 11.15
C GLU A 68 -6.56 -10.69 12.45
N LYS A 69 -7.79 -10.22 12.32
CA LYS A 69 -8.69 -10.01 13.43
C LYS A 69 -9.61 -11.21 13.55
N ASP A 70 -9.61 -11.84 14.69
CA ASP A 70 -10.57 -12.89 15.03
C ASP A 70 -11.97 -12.26 15.22
N ASP A 71 -12.94 -12.68 14.42
CA ASP A 71 -14.29 -12.11 14.41
C ASP A 71 -15.05 -12.35 15.72
N LYS A 72 -14.69 -13.41 16.48
CA LYS A 72 -15.36 -13.77 17.74
C LYS A 72 -14.76 -13.05 18.94
N THR A 73 -13.44 -12.99 19.00
CA THR A 73 -12.71 -12.45 20.18
C THR A 73 -12.22 -11.03 19.99
N GLY A 74 -12.23 -10.50 18.75
CA GLY A 74 -11.66 -9.20 18.39
C GLY A 74 -10.13 -9.16 18.46
N LYS A 75 -9.47 -10.27 18.81
CA LYS A 75 -8.01 -10.35 18.98
C LYS A 75 -7.31 -10.19 17.63
N VAL A 76 -6.34 -9.30 17.58
CA VAL A 76 -5.51 -9.09 16.39
C VAL A 76 -4.25 -9.95 16.49
N THR A 77 -4.04 -10.80 15.48
CA THR A 77 -2.87 -11.68 15.36
C THR A 77 -2.08 -11.31 14.12
N LYS A 78 -0.76 -11.14 14.27
CA LYS A 78 0.13 -10.86 13.13
C LYS A 78 0.47 -12.15 12.39
N VAL A 79 -0.04 -12.29 11.19
CA VAL A 79 0.21 -13.43 10.32
C VAL A 79 1.38 -13.14 9.38
N LYS A 80 2.21 -14.17 9.16
CA LYS A 80 3.31 -14.15 8.17
C LYS A 80 3.08 -15.27 7.17
N GLU A 81 3.11 -14.95 5.89
CA GLU A 81 2.98 -15.96 4.85
C GLU A 81 4.02 -15.79 3.73
N ARG A 82 4.31 -16.90 3.05
CA ARG A 82 5.16 -16.87 1.87
C ARG A 82 4.34 -16.44 0.66
N SER A 83 4.75 -15.31 0.08
CA SER A 83 4.10 -14.76 -1.11
C SER A 83 5.08 -14.69 -2.28
N HIS A 84 4.52 -14.57 -3.47
CA HIS A 84 5.22 -14.54 -4.73
C HIS A 84 4.85 -13.25 -5.47
N VAL A 85 5.85 -12.43 -5.75
CA VAL A 85 5.66 -11.26 -6.62
C VAL A 85 6.07 -11.63 -8.03
N VAL A 86 5.14 -11.49 -8.94
CA VAL A 86 5.28 -11.82 -10.35
C VAL A 86 5.11 -10.57 -11.20
N THR A 87 5.99 -10.34 -12.15
CA THR A 87 5.83 -9.28 -13.14
C THR A 87 5.25 -9.85 -14.44
N SER A 88 4.62 -9.01 -15.25
CA SER A 88 4.03 -9.46 -16.51
C SER A 88 5.08 -9.90 -17.55
N GLY A 89 6.32 -9.46 -17.43
CA GLY A 89 7.35 -9.68 -18.46
C GLY A 89 6.88 -9.13 -19.81
N LYS A 90 6.94 -9.96 -20.83
CA LYS A 90 6.46 -9.64 -22.20
C LYS A 90 4.96 -9.93 -22.38
N MET A 91 4.28 -10.48 -21.38
CA MET A 91 2.86 -10.84 -21.48
C MET A 91 1.97 -9.60 -21.48
N GLY A 92 1.03 -9.53 -22.43
CA GLY A 92 0.06 -8.44 -22.52
C GLY A 92 -0.87 -8.39 -21.29
N LYS A 93 -1.31 -7.18 -20.94
CA LYS A 93 -2.10 -6.86 -19.73
C LYS A 93 -3.30 -7.79 -19.48
N ARG A 94 -4.08 -8.10 -20.54
CA ARG A 94 -5.27 -8.98 -20.41
C ARG A 94 -4.88 -10.42 -20.08
N LYS A 95 -3.90 -10.98 -20.81
CA LYS A 95 -3.38 -12.35 -20.59
C LYS A 95 -2.78 -12.46 -19.19
N PHE A 96 -1.96 -11.50 -18.77
CA PHE A 96 -1.38 -11.43 -17.44
C PHE A 96 -2.44 -11.49 -16.32
N LYS A 97 -3.46 -10.60 -16.39
CA LYS A 97 -4.54 -10.59 -15.41
C LYS A 97 -5.33 -11.90 -15.38
N LYS A 98 -5.56 -12.53 -16.54
CA LYS A 98 -6.24 -13.84 -16.65
C LYS A 98 -5.40 -14.94 -16.00
N ALA A 99 -4.09 -14.99 -16.29
CA ALA A 99 -3.16 -15.97 -15.73
C ALA A 99 -3.06 -15.85 -14.19
N VAL A 100 -2.86 -14.63 -13.68
CA VAL A 100 -2.81 -14.34 -12.24
C VAL A 100 -4.09 -14.77 -11.53
N LYS A 101 -5.26 -14.43 -12.09
CA LYS A 101 -6.55 -14.80 -11.52
C LYS A 101 -6.75 -16.32 -11.51
N ALA A 102 -6.34 -17.01 -12.57
CA ALA A 102 -6.42 -18.46 -12.66
C ALA A 102 -5.54 -19.15 -11.60
N LEU A 103 -4.32 -18.62 -11.38
CA LEU A 103 -3.43 -19.09 -10.31
C LEU A 103 -4.06 -18.85 -8.93
N GLY A 104 -4.57 -17.65 -8.65
CA GLY A 104 -5.25 -17.38 -7.38
C GLY A 104 -6.40 -18.34 -7.10
N LYS A 105 -7.22 -18.65 -8.12
CA LYS A 105 -8.28 -19.67 -8.02
C LYS A 105 -7.74 -21.07 -7.76
N LYS A 106 -6.70 -21.50 -8.50
CA LYS A 106 -6.09 -22.83 -8.34
C LYS A 106 -5.55 -23.05 -6.92
N TYR A 107 -5.10 -21.98 -6.28
CA TYR A 107 -4.54 -22.04 -4.92
C TYR A 107 -5.53 -21.65 -3.84
N ASP A 108 -6.83 -21.54 -4.16
CA ASP A 108 -7.91 -21.16 -3.24
C ASP A 108 -7.65 -19.87 -2.48
N GLN A 109 -7.01 -18.91 -3.13
CA GLN A 109 -6.82 -17.59 -2.54
C GLN A 109 -8.13 -16.80 -2.57
N ASP A 110 -8.40 -16.06 -1.52
CA ASP A 110 -9.54 -15.15 -1.46
C ASP A 110 -9.41 -14.03 -2.48
N ALA A 111 -8.18 -13.52 -2.62
CA ALA A 111 -7.86 -12.47 -3.55
C ALA A 111 -6.40 -12.52 -4.01
N VAL A 112 -6.12 -11.78 -5.09
CA VAL A 112 -4.77 -11.51 -5.58
C VAL A 112 -4.59 -10.02 -5.77
N ILE A 113 -3.41 -9.49 -5.48
CA ILE A 113 -3.09 -8.10 -5.77
C ILE A 113 -2.57 -8.01 -7.20
N THR A 114 -3.09 -7.05 -7.96
CA THR A 114 -2.57 -6.73 -9.31
C THR A 114 -2.31 -5.23 -9.41
N GLN A 115 -1.12 -4.86 -9.89
CA GLN A 115 -0.74 -3.49 -10.18
C GLN A 115 -0.56 -3.31 -11.68
N THR A 116 -1.00 -2.18 -12.22
CA THR A 116 -0.87 -1.87 -13.65
C THR A 116 0.51 -1.29 -13.94
N LYS A 117 0.90 -1.32 -15.24
CA LYS A 117 2.11 -0.68 -15.76
C LYS A 117 2.14 0.81 -15.38
N GLY A 118 3.34 1.38 -15.25
CA GLY A 118 3.55 2.81 -15.00
C GLY A 118 3.36 3.25 -13.55
N GLY A 119 3.51 2.35 -12.58
CA GLY A 119 3.35 2.69 -11.15
C GLY A 119 1.90 3.04 -10.77
N GLY A 120 0.94 2.70 -11.64
CA GLY A 120 -0.50 2.91 -11.38
C GLY A 120 -0.96 2.18 -10.13
N GLY A 121 -2.12 2.58 -9.61
CA GLY A 121 -2.72 1.97 -8.42
C GLY A 121 -2.90 0.46 -8.54
N ALA A 122 -2.68 -0.22 -7.43
CA ALA A 122 -2.93 -1.63 -7.30
C ALA A 122 -4.39 -1.89 -6.96
N THR A 123 -4.84 -3.10 -7.26
CA THR A 123 -6.20 -3.55 -7.02
C THR A 123 -6.16 -4.94 -6.38
N LEU A 124 -6.83 -5.11 -5.27
CA LEU A 124 -7.14 -6.41 -4.70
C LEU A 124 -8.29 -7.03 -5.48
N LYS A 125 -8.04 -8.15 -6.15
CA LYS A 125 -9.01 -8.83 -7.01
C LYS A 125 -9.48 -10.11 -6.38
N ARG A 126 -10.79 -10.19 -6.11
CA ARG A 126 -11.43 -11.39 -5.59
C ARG A 126 -11.27 -12.55 -6.54
N THR A 127 -10.81 -13.68 -6.03
CA THR A 127 -10.65 -14.95 -6.76
C THR A 127 -11.68 -15.99 -6.32
N ARG A 128 -12.13 -15.98 -5.06
CA ARG A 128 -13.17 -16.83 -4.49
C ARG A 128 -14.45 -16.02 -4.26
N LYS A 129 -15.61 -16.58 -4.62
CA LYS A 129 -16.92 -15.93 -4.42
C LYS A 129 -17.16 -15.74 -2.91
N GLY A 130 -17.65 -14.57 -2.52
CA GLY A 130 -17.94 -14.27 -1.11
C GLY A 130 -16.75 -13.80 -0.27
N ALA A 131 -15.51 -14.10 -0.66
CA ALA A 131 -14.32 -13.79 0.14
C ALA A 131 -14.03 -12.28 0.36
N LEU A 132 -14.56 -11.42 -0.48
CA LEU A 132 -14.44 -9.97 -0.35
C LEU A 132 -15.78 -9.31 -0.67
N PRO A 133 -16.11 -8.16 -0.06
CA PRO A 133 -17.38 -7.46 -0.29
C PRO A 133 -17.53 -6.99 -1.75
N LYS A 134 -16.44 -6.61 -2.40
CA LYS A 134 -16.42 -6.18 -3.80
C LYS A 134 -15.49 -7.06 -4.63
N ARG A 135 -15.80 -7.21 -5.95
CA ARG A 135 -14.97 -7.96 -6.90
C ARG A 135 -13.57 -7.38 -7.08
N ASN A 136 -13.45 -6.06 -7.04
CA ASN A 136 -12.21 -5.31 -7.17
C ASN A 136 -12.20 -4.20 -6.12
N ILE A 137 -11.17 -4.16 -5.30
CA ILE A 137 -10.96 -3.13 -4.28
C ILE A 137 -9.68 -2.38 -4.64
N PRO A 138 -9.73 -1.11 -5.02
CA PRO A 138 -8.53 -0.29 -5.21
C PRO A 138 -7.78 -0.17 -3.89
N ILE A 139 -6.46 -0.43 -3.90
CA ILE A 139 -5.60 -0.34 -2.71
C ILE A 139 -4.49 0.71 -2.87
N GLY A 140 -4.59 1.53 -3.91
CA GLY A 140 -3.68 2.66 -4.12
C GLY A 140 -2.32 2.25 -4.66
N LYS A 141 -1.37 3.16 -4.58
CA LYS A 141 0.00 2.96 -5.08
C LYS A 141 0.86 2.20 -4.08
N MET A 142 1.86 1.48 -4.59
CA MET A 142 2.89 0.85 -3.78
C MET A 142 3.76 1.91 -3.10
N ARG A 143 4.01 1.74 -1.80
CA ARG A 143 4.82 2.62 -0.96
C ARG A 143 6.05 1.85 -0.45
N PRO A 144 7.20 1.97 -1.12
CA PRO A 144 8.45 1.36 -0.68
C PRO A 144 8.93 1.97 0.63
N GLY A 145 9.58 1.15 1.48
CA GLY A 145 10.12 1.57 2.77
C GLY A 145 9.08 1.76 3.87
N ARG A 146 7.79 1.63 3.56
CA ARG A 146 6.69 1.78 4.52
C ARG A 146 6.17 0.44 4.98
N THR A 147 5.63 0.42 6.19
CA THR A 147 4.90 -0.70 6.79
C THR A 147 3.45 -0.29 7.03
N GLY A 148 2.56 -1.23 7.29
CA GLY A 148 1.15 -0.95 7.54
C GLY A 148 0.44 -2.17 8.11
N GLU A 149 -0.89 -2.17 8.07
CA GLU A 149 -1.73 -3.31 8.45
C GLU A 149 -1.43 -4.53 7.59
N MET A 150 -1.08 -4.30 6.33
CA MET A 150 -0.55 -5.31 5.41
C MET A 150 0.73 -4.79 4.77
N ASP A 151 1.80 -5.53 4.89
CA ASP A 151 3.06 -5.21 4.21
C ASP A 151 3.73 -6.45 3.62
N THR A 152 4.68 -6.22 2.73
CA THR A 152 5.47 -7.26 2.08
C THR A 152 6.94 -6.96 2.28
N ARG A 153 7.70 -7.98 2.69
CA ARG A 153 9.15 -7.88 2.90
C ARG A 153 9.94 -8.66 1.86
N ILE A 154 10.93 -8.00 1.28
CA ILE A 154 11.87 -8.57 0.33
C ILE A 154 13.31 -8.25 0.78
N LYS A 155 14.11 -9.26 1.15
CA LYS A 155 15.51 -9.10 1.61
C LYS A 155 15.67 -7.94 2.61
N GLY A 156 14.85 -7.93 3.66
CA GLY A 156 14.89 -6.92 4.72
C GLY A 156 14.15 -5.61 4.43
N LYS A 157 13.93 -5.24 3.17
CA LYS A 157 13.19 -4.03 2.79
C LYS A 157 11.70 -4.30 2.65
N THR A 158 10.88 -3.37 3.10
CA THR A 158 9.42 -3.50 3.10
C THR A 158 8.78 -2.64 2.02
N PHE A 159 7.57 -3.01 1.64
CA PHE A 159 6.64 -2.13 0.95
C PHE A 159 5.21 -2.50 1.35
N THR A 160 4.33 -1.53 1.26
CA THR A 160 2.88 -1.70 1.43
C THR A 160 2.14 -0.95 0.33
N TYR A 161 0.81 -0.90 0.40
CA TYR A 161 -0.03 -0.09 -0.46
C TYR A 161 -0.73 1.00 0.35
N GLU A 162 -1.11 2.09 -0.30
CA GLU A 162 -1.69 3.27 0.37
C GLU A 162 -2.84 2.95 1.32
N SER A 163 -3.73 2.03 0.93
CA SER A 163 -4.87 1.63 1.75
C SER A 163 -4.51 0.86 3.03
N TYR A 164 -3.28 0.35 3.13
CA TYR A 164 -2.80 -0.41 4.28
C TYR A 164 -1.80 0.37 5.15
N LEU A 165 -1.51 1.61 4.80
CA LEU A 165 -0.77 2.49 5.70
C LEU A 165 -1.59 2.73 6.96
N ARG A 166 -0.92 2.88 8.09
CA ARG A 166 -1.59 3.27 9.33
C ARG A 166 -2.27 4.63 9.14
N ILE A 167 -3.36 4.88 9.86
CA ILE A 167 -4.13 6.14 9.74
C ILE A 167 -3.21 7.35 9.87
N GLN A 168 -2.26 7.31 10.80
CA GLN A 168 -1.23 8.35 11.02
C GLN A 168 -0.32 8.59 9.81
N GLU A 169 -0.16 7.59 8.93
CA GLU A 169 0.67 7.68 7.72
C GLU A 169 -0.17 7.96 6.45
N ARG A 170 -1.50 7.89 6.56
CA ARG A 170 -2.45 8.09 5.45
C ARG A 170 -2.83 9.55 5.23
N GLY A 171 -2.00 10.49 5.66
CA GLY A 171 -2.36 11.87 5.60
C GLY A 171 -1.23 12.78 5.15
N LYS A 172 -1.55 14.04 5.13
CA LYS A 172 -0.60 15.13 4.91
C LYS A 172 -0.83 16.21 5.95
N THR A 173 0.26 16.82 6.39
CA THR A 173 0.18 18.03 7.18
C THR A 173 -0.03 19.22 6.24
N TYR A 174 -0.93 20.11 6.61
CA TYR A 174 -1.20 21.35 5.90
C TYR A 174 -0.88 22.52 6.81
N THR A 175 -0.23 23.54 6.27
CA THR A 175 -0.15 24.86 6.87
C THR A 175 -1.41 25.60 6.50
N ILE A 176 -2.11 26.15 7.50
CA ILE A 176 -3.43 26.77 7.36
C ILE A 176 -3.35 28.18 7.91
N VAL A 177 -3.81 29.14 7.13
CA VAL A 177 -4.07 30.51 7.58
C VAL A 177 -5.58 30.63 7.76
N LEU A 178 -6.00 30.97 8.96
CA LEU A 178 -7.42 31.11 9.31
C LEU A 178 -7.68 32.43 10.02
N ASN A 179 -8.89 32.95 9.88
CA ASN A 179 -9.42 34.07 10.70
C ASN A 179 -10.31 33.45 11.79
N TRP A 180 -9.96 33.73 13.02
CA TRP A 180 -10.77 33.34 14.17
C TRP A 180 -10.95 34.50 15.12
N ARG A 181 -12.20 34.94 15.34
CA ARG A 181 -12.57 36.08 16.18
C ARG A 181 -11.83 37.37 15.79
N GLY A 182 -11.68 37.62 14.48
CA GLY A 182 -10.98 38.77 13.94
C GLY A 182 -9.46 38.70 13.90
N LYS A 183 -8.86 37.65 14.49
CA LYS A 183 -7.40 37.45 14.48
C LYS A 183 -6.99 36.47 13.37
N LEU A 184 -5.91 36.78 12.64
CA LEU A 184 -5.28 35.87 11.72
C LEU A 184 -4.33 34.91 12.48
N ILE A 185 -4.57 33.63 12.31
CA ILE A 185 -3.77 32.55 12.94
C ILE A 185 -3.18 31.68 11.85
N THR A 186 -1.89 31.37 11.96
CA THR A 186 -1.24 30.34 11.15
C THR A 186 -1.03 29.10 12.01
N THR A 187 -1.56 27.99 11.56
CA THR A 187 -1.45 26.70 12.27
C THR A 187 -1.13 25.57 11.31
N GLN A 188 -0.79 24.41 11.84
CA GLN A 188 -0.67 23.19 11.06
C GLN A 188 -1.66 22.15 11.53
N MET A 189 -2.23 21.43 10.59
CA MET A 189 -3.17 20.36 10.86
C MET A 189 -2.84 19.14 9.99
N PHE A 190 -2.79 17.99 10.62
CA PHE A 190 -2.68 16.72 9.91
C PHE A 190 -4.07 16.28 9.44
N ILE A 191 -4.23 16.07 8.14
CA ILE A 191 -5.46 15.55 7.55
C ILE A 191 -5.20 14.11 7.10
N ALA A 192 -5.91 13.16 7.69
CA ALA A 192 -5.81 11.73 7.40
C ALA A 192 -6.44 11.36 6.06
N SER A 193 -5.99 11.99 4.98
CA SER A 193 -6.47 11.73 3.61
C SER A 193 -5.35 11.93 2.60
N PHE A 194 -5.30 11.06 1.57
CA PHE A 194 -4.41 11.26 0.41
C PHE A 194 -4.96 12.23 -0.62
N LYS A 195 -6.26 12.45 -0.61
CA LYS A 195 -6.88 13.50 -1.39
C LYS A 195 -6.55 14.86 -0.77
N ARG A 196 -6.24 15.84 -1.61
CA ARG A 196 -6.21 17.23 -1.16
C ARG A 196 -7.62 17.61 -0.70
N PRO A 197 -7.80 18.06 0.55
CA PRO A 197 -9.11 18.49 1.02
C PRO A 197 -9.59 19.70 0.21
N SER A 198 -10.87 19.80 0.02
CA SER A 198 -11.51 21.03 -0.43
C SER A 198 -11.46 22.09 0.68
N LYS A 199 -11.70 23.36 0.33
CA LYS A 199 -11.75 24.44 1.33
C LYS A 199 -12.85 24.21 2.37
N SER A 200 -13.98 23.65 1.95
CA SER A 200 -15.08 23.29 2.85
C SER A 200 -14.69 22.19 3.84
N GLU A 201 -14.10 21.10 3.36
CA GLU A 201 -13.60 20.01 4.22
C GLU A 201 -12.55 20.52 5.21
N MET A 202 -11.60 21.35 4.76
CA MET A 202 -10.59 21.97 5.62
C MET A 202 -11.22 22.85 6.68
N THR A 203 -12.23 23.67 6.32
CA THR A 203 -12.96 24.53 7.27
C THR A 203 -13.65 23.68 8.32
N THR A 204 -14.31 22.60 7.93
CA THR A 204 -14.97 21.68 8.88
C THR A 204 -13.98 21.08 9.88
N GLU A 205 -12.80 20.64 9.42
CA GLU A 205 -11.78 20.09 10.31
C GLU A 205 -11.21 21.15 11.25
N VAL A 206 -10.95 22.36 10.74
CA VAL A 206 -10.46 23.50 11.53
C VAL A 206 -11.46 23.91 12.60
N GLN A 207 -12.76 23.94 12.29
CA GLN A 207 -13.80 24.33 13.22
C GLN A 207 -14.00 23.39 14.40
N LYS A 208 -13.49 22.17 14.32
CA LYS A 208 -13.45 21.25 15.48
C LYS A 208 -12.52 21.76 16.59
N VAL A 209 -11.48 22.52 16.22
CA VAL A 209 -10.49 23.09 17.16
C VAL A 209 -10.72 24.57 17.40
N TYR A 210 -11.08 25.31 16.34
CA TYR A 210 -11.36 26.75 16.35
C TYR A 210 -12.81 26.99 15.89
N PRO A 211 -13.80 26.90 16.77
CA PRO A 211 -15.20 27.10 16.43
C PRO A 211 -15.40 28.48 15.76
N THR A 212 -16.20 28.53 14.69
CA THR A 212 -16.48 29.74 13.87
C THR A 212 -15.30 30.26 13.04
N ALA A 213 -14.14 29.59 13.03
CA ALA A 213 -13.01 30.00 12.21
C ALA A 213 -13.32 29.92 10.71
N VAL A 214 -12.77 30.85 9.96
CA VAL A 214 -12.82 30.85 8.48
C VAL A 214 -11.42 30.55 7.92
N VAL A 215 -11.29 29.48 7.15
CA VAL A 215 -10.03 29.18 6.47
C VAL A 215 -9.84 30.13 5.30
N MET A 216 -8.80 30.95 5.39
CA MET A 216 -8.42 31.90 4.34
C MET A 216 -7.63 31.19 3.24
N TYR A 217 -6.57 30.47 3.64
CA TYR A 217 -5.66 29.77 2.75
C TYR A 217 -5.13 28.49 3.43
N PHE A 218 -4.77 27.49 2.62
CA PHE A 218 -4.02 26.33 3.09
C PHE A 218 -3.18 25.71 1.97
N SER A 219 -2.04 25.16 2.34
CA SER A 219 -1.12 24.43 1.44
C SER A 219 -0.51 23.23 2.15
N PRO A 220 -0.06 22.20 1.41
CA PRO A 220 0.73 21.12 2.01
C PRO A 220 1.95 21.72 2.72
N SER A 221 2.13 21.34 3.98
CA SER A 221 3.29 21.79 4.77
C SER A 221 4.55 21.06 4.28
N THR A 222 5.65 21.79 4.15
CA THR A 222 6.99 21.26 3.93
C THR A 222 7.74 21.03 5.24
N VAL A 223 7.18 21.45 6.36
CA VAL A 223 7.78 21.31 7.69
C VAL A 223 7.58 19.90 8.21
N ASP A 224 8.63 19.34 8.83
CA ASP A 224 8.59 18.03 9.47
C ASP A 224 7.60 18.06 10.66
N PRO A 225 6.53 17.26 10.65
CA PRO A 225 5.52 17.26 11.70
C PRO A 225 6.05 16.71 13.04
N SER A 226 7.25 16.12 13.07
CA SER A 226 7.90 15.65 14.30
C SER A 226 8.63 16.74 15.07
N LYS A 227 8.82 17.92 14.46
CA LYS A 227 9.45 19.05 15.13
C LYS A 227 8.43 19.90 15.85
N PRO A 228 8.67 20.28 17.12
CA PRO A 228 7.77 21.16 17.83
C PRO A 228 7.65 22.51 17.10
N MET A 229 6.42 22.94 16.87
CA MET A 229 6.14 24.21 16.22
C MET A 229 6.09 25.32 17.26
N LEU A 230 6.92 26.34 17.06
CA LEU A 230 6.76 27.61 17.73
C LEU A 230 5.56 28.34 17.12
N PHE A 231 4.50 28.51 17.88
CA PHE A 231 3.40 29.38 17.51
C PHE A 231 3.86 30.83 17.69
N ALA A 232 4.25 31.48 16.61
CA ALA A 232 4.37 32.92 16.64
C ALA A 232 2.99 33.54 16.42
N GLY A 233 2.28 33.79 17.49
CA GLY A 233 1.13 34.69 17.46
C GLY A 233 1.65 36.11 17.27
N GLN A 234 1.46 36.73 16.11
CA GLN A 234 1.58 38.17 16.00
C GLN A 234 0.32 38.80 16.60
N GLU A 235 0.45 39.35 17.76
CA GLU A 235 -0.50 40.32 18.25
C GLU A 235 -0.29 41.64 17.47
N THR A 236 -1.25 42.03 16.68
CA THR A 236 -1.39 43.39 16.16
C THR A 236 -2.48 44.08 16.94
#